data_295d5c646021fe7ea2d51531bf898fe8
#
_entry.id   295d5c646021fe7ea2d51531bf898fe8
#
_cell.length_a   1.000
_cell.length_b   1.000
_cell.length_c   1.000
_cell.angle_alpha   90.00
_cell.angle_beta   90.00
_cell.angle_gamma   90.00
#
_symmetry.space_group_name_H-M   'P 1'
#
loop_
_entity.id
_entity.type
_entity.pdbx_description
1 polymer ?
#
loop_
_entity_poly.entity_id
_entity_poly.type
_entity_poly.pdbx_seq_one_letter_code
_entity_poly.pdbx_strand_id
1 'polypeptide(L)'
;MASVYDRTDIYDLFDSPKKDAQTLSHWQAVFDGRPIRSALDVSIGTGSLTLPLGQLGVSLYGSDLSDSMLARCRKKADERGIAIDLRQSDFRDLTSHFDRSFDCVMSTGNSLAYVTNNEITGVLEQMDALVEPGGCLYFDLRNWDRIVGQKKRFYCYNPAFLPNGDRVNLMQVWDHLSDGSIVLSLIHI
;
A
#
# COMPACT_ATOMS: atom_id res chain seq x y z
N MET A 1 -8.90 19.87 -7.13
CA MET A 1 -8.62 19.60 -5.71
C MET A 1 -7.37 18.73 -5.67
N ALA A 2 -6.38 19.06 -4.86
CA ALA A 2 -5.21 18.19 -4.73
C ALA A 2 -5.66 16.86 -4.11
N SER A 3 -5.22 15.74 -4.69
CA SER A 3 -5.47 14.41 -4.13
C SER A 3 -4.66 14.23 -2.83
N VAL A 4 -5.10 13.36 -1.94
CA VAL A 4 -4.30 12.96 -0.77
C VAL A 4 -2.96 12.32 -1.21
N TYR A 5 -2.93 11.77 -2.40
CA TYR A 5 -1.72 11.18 -3.01
C TYR A 5 -0.69 12.22 -3.46
N ASP A 6 -1.08 13.50 -3.60
CA ASP A 6 -0.17 14.61 -3.87
C ASP A 6 0.48 15.16 -2.56
N ARG A 7 -0.04 14.75 -1.39
CA ARG A 7 0.42 15.17 -0.06
C ARG A 7 1.09 14.00 0.67
N THR A 8 2.18 13.51 0.07
CA THR A 8 2.96 12.39 0.61
C THR A 8 3.54 12.69 2.00
N ASP A 9 3.75 13.96 2.33
CA ASP A 9 4.16 14.43 3.65
C ASP A 9 3.13 14.10 4.74
N ILE A 10 1.85 14.25 4.43
CA ILE A 10 0.75 13.88 5.32
C ILE A 10 0.55 12.37 5.37
N TYR A 11 0.72 11.71 4.24
CA TYR A 11 0.58 10.26 4.15
C TYR A 11 1.59 9.52 5.03
N ASP A 12 2.83 10.02 5.07
CA ASP A 12 3.93 9.44 5.87
C ASP A 12 3.99 9.92 7.33
N LEU A 13 3.06 10.76 7.79
CA LEU A 13 3.08 11.35 9.14
C LEU A 13 3.17 10.32 10.28
N PHE A 14 2.70 9.11 10.04
CA PHE A 14 2.73 8.03 11.02
C PHE A 14 3.88 7.02 10.81
N ASP A 15 4.75 7.29 9.85
CA ASP A 15 5.94 6.46 9.67
C ASP A 15 6.91 6.69 10.81
N SER A 16 7.49 5.61 11.30
CA SER A 16 8.42 5.64 12.42
C SER A 16 9.26 4.35 12.46
N PRO A 17 10.45 4.38 13.06
CA PRO A 17 11.23 3.16 13.26
C PRO A 17 10.47 2.04 13.98
N LYS A 18 9.57 2.41 14.89
CA LYS A 18 8.70 1.43 15.57
C LYS A 18 7.73 0.76 14.60
N LYS A 19 7.12 1.53 13.70
CA LYS A 19 6.21 1.01 12.67
C LYS A 19 6.97 0.11 11.70
N ASP A 20 8.17 0.52 11.28
CA ASP A 20 9.03 -0.29 10.42
C ASP A 20 9.37 -1.64 11.05
N ALA A 21 9.74 -1.66 12.34
CA ALA A 21 10.02 -2.89 13.08
C ALA A 21 8.78 -3.80 13.20
N GLN A 22 7.61 -3.21 13.44
CA GLN A 22 6.34 -3.96 13.46
C GLN A 22 6.00 -4.56 12.10
N THR A 23 6.18 -3.78 11.03
CA THR A 23 5.95 -4.23 9.65
C THR A 23 6.92 -5.35 9.28
N LEU A 24 8.20 -5.23 9.67
CA LEU A 24 9.19 -6.28 9.46
C LEU A 24 8.79 -7.58 10.16
N SER A 25 8.39 -7.49 11.44
CA SER A 25 7.92 -8.66 12.20
C SER A 25 6.67 -9.29 11.59
N HIS A 26 5.77 -8.47 11.04
CA HIS A 26 4.60 -8.96 10.31
C HIS A 26 5.02 -9.78 9.10
N TRP A 27 5.93 -9.27 8.26
CA TRP A 27 6.42 -9.99 7.08
C TRP A 27 7.17 -11.27 7.44
N GLN A 28 7.96 -11.27 8.50
CA GLN A 28 8.60 -12.48 9.00
C GLN A 28 7.57 -13.55 9.33
N ALA A 29 6.47 -13.18 9.98
CA ALA A 29 5.40 -14.12 10.31
C ALA A 29 4.59 -14.58 9.08
N VAL A 30 4.31 -13.68 8.13
CA VAL A 30 3.58 -14.00 6.90
C VAL A 30 4.35 -14.98 6.02
N PHE A 31 5.68 -14.78 5.93
CA PHE A 31 6.56 -15.59 5.09
C PHE A 31 7.28 -16.72 5.85
N ASP A 32 6.87 -17.00 7.09
CA ASP A 32 7.45 -18.09 7.86
C ASP A 32 7.38 -19.42 7.10
N GLY A 33 8.53 -20.06 6.92
CA GLY A 33 8.67 -21.30 6.15
C GLY A 33 8.52 -21.15 4.62
N ARG A 34 8.41 -19.93 4.08
CA ARG A 34 8.33 -19.65 2.64
C ARG A 34 9.56 -18.88 2.17
N PRO A 35 10.35 -19.42 1.24
CA PRO A 35 11.54 -18.74 0.72
C PRO A 35 11.12 -17.67 -0.31
N ILE A 36 10.75 -16.47 0.13
CA ILE A 36 10.45 -15.33 -0.74
C ILE A 36 11.75 -14.58 -1.04
N ARG A 37 12.18 -14.58 -2.30
CA ARG A 37 13.38 -13.89 -2.80
C ARG A 37 13.05 -12.63 -3.58
N SER A 38 11.84 -12.57 -4.17
CA SER A 38 11.36 -11.43 -4.95
C SER A 38 9.90 -11.14 -4.62
N ALA A 39 9.58 -9.86 -4.48
CA ALA A 39 8.22 -9.40 -4.21
C ALA A 39 7.86 -8.19 -5.07
N LEU A 40 6.68 -8.21 -5.67
CA LEU A 40 6.07 -7.10 -6.38
C LEU A 40 4.86 -6.58 -5.58
N ASP A 41 4.90 -5.32 -5.15
CA ASP A 41 3.72 -4.64 -4.60
C ASP A 41 3.07 -3.78 -5.68
N VAL A 42 1.86 -4.13 -6.10
CA VAL A 42 1.14 -3.50 -7.20
C VAL A 42 0.40 -2.21 -6.80
N SER A 43 0.54 -1.82 -5.55
CA SER A 43 -0.06 -0.60 -4.96
C SER A 43 0.85 -0.02 -3.86
N ILE A 44 2.14 0.09 -4.18
CA ILE A 44 3.20 0.31 -3.19
C ILE A 44 3.09 1.64 -2.44
N GLY A 45 2.44 2.66 -3.02
CA GLY A 45 2.35 3.99 -2.45
C GLY A 45 3.72 4.58 -2.15
N THR A 46 3.94 5.04 -0.93
CA THR A 46 5.24 5.55 -0.46
C THR A 46 6.17 4.45 0.06
N GLY A 47 5.80 3.18 -0.08
CA GLY A 47 6.60 2.02 0.31
C GLY A 47 6.64 1.72 1.80
N SER A 48 5.84 2.39 2.63
CA SER A 48 5.88 2.24 4.10
C SER A 48 5.65 0.82 4.59
N LEU A 49 4.86 0.02 3.87
CA LEU A 49 4.59 -1.38 4.22
C LEU A 49 5.57 -2.36 3.55
N THR A 50 6.14 -2.00 2.41
CA THR A 50 6.89 -2.92 1.56
C THR A 50 8.40 -2.78 1.70
N LEU A 51 8.92 -1.55 1.86
CA LEU A 51 10.37 -1.33 2.00
C LEU A 51 11.02 -2.13 3.14
N PRO A 52 10.38 -2.36 4.31
CA PRO A 52 10.97 -3.20 5.35
C PRO A 52 11.34 -4.62 4.90
N LEU A 53 10.67 -5.17 3.85
CA LEU A 53 11.03 -6.49 3.28
C LEU A 53 12.47 -6.54 2.73
N GLY A 54 13.02 -5.42 2.27
CA GLY A 54 14.40 -5.34 1.82
C GLY A 54 15.42 -5.75 2.89
N GLN A 55 15.09 -5.57 4.17
CA GLN A 55 15.94 -6.00 5.29
C GLN A 55 15.98 -7.53 5.46
N LEU A 56 15.04 -8.26 4.86
CA LEU A 56 15.02 -9.73 4.81
C LEU A 56 15.76 -10.29 3.58
N GLY A 57 16.40 -9.43 2.78
CA GLY A 57 17.10 -9.84 1.55
C GLY A 57 16.16 -10.08 0.37
N VAL A 58 14.91 -9.64 0.44
CA VAL A 58 13.94 -9.75 -0.67
C VAL A 58 14.23 -8.67 -1.70
N SER A 59 14.34 -9.05 -2.98
CA SER A 59 14.40 -8.13 -4.11
C SER A 59 13.03 -7.48 -4.30
N LEU A 60 12.99 -6.14 -4.24
CA LEU A 60 11.73 -5.39 -4.24
C LEU A 60 11.41 -4.79 -5.59
N TYR A 61 10.15 -4.92 -5.95
CA TYR A 61 9.53 -4.29 -7.12
C TYR A 61 8.22 -3.65 -6.66
N GLY A 62 7.85 -2.55 -7.31
CA GLY A 62 6.61 -1.87 -6.95
C GLY A 62 5.99 -1.11 -8.10
N SER A 63 4.67 -0.98 -8.07
CA SER A 63 3.95 -0.07 -8.94
C SER A 63 2.90 0.71 -8.17
N ASP A 64 2.56 1.87 -8.71
CA ASP A 64 1.48 2.72 -8.23
C ASP A 64 0.98 3.60 -9.38
N LEU A 65 -0.27 4.05 -9.32
CA LEU A 65 -0.82 5.02 -10.28
C LEU A 65 -0.21 6.42 -10.12
N SER A 66 0.23 6.76 -8.90
CA SER A 66 0.68 8.10 -8.53
C SER A 66 2.19 8.23 -8.63
N ASP A 67 2.66 9.06 -9.57
CA ASP A 67 4.08 9.42 -9.70
C ASP A 67 4.65 10.04 -8.42
N SER A 68 3.86 10.86 -7.72
CA SER A 68 4.29 11.50 -6.46
C SER A 68 4.52 10.47 -5.36
N MET A 69 3.69 9.43 -5.29
CA MET A 69 3.89 8.29 -4.37
C MET A 69 5.16 7.51 -4.72
N LEU A 70 5.36 7.19 -5.99
CA LEU A 70 6.56 6.48 -6.46
C LEU A 70 7.85 7.29 -6.23
N ALA A 71 7.82 8.61 -6.49
CA ALA A 71 8.95 9.49 -6.21
C ALA A 71 9.29 9.51 -4.71
N ARG A 72 8.26 9.53 -3.84
CA ARG A 72 8.45 9.45 -2.39
C ARG A 72 8.97 8.08 -1.95
N CYS A 73 8.46 6.99 -2.54
CA CYS A 73 8.95 5.64 -2.29
C CYS A 73 10.42 5.50 -2.64
N ARG A 74 10.83 5.98 -3.83
CA ARG A 74 12.23 5.97 -4.28
C ARG A 74 13.13 6.71 -3.30
N LYS A 75 12.74 7.92 -2.90
CA LYS A 75 13.50 8.71 -1.92
C LYS A 75 13.70 7.94 -0.60
N LYS A 76 12.63 7.31 -0.08
CA LYS A 76 12.70 6.51 1.17
C LYS A 76 13.57 5.26 1.00
N ALA A 77 13.54 4.63 -0.17
CA ALA A 77 14.39 3.48 -0.47
C ALA A 77 15.88 3.89 -0.52
N ASP A 78 16.20 5.00 -1.19
CA ASP A 78 17.56 5.55 -1.27
C ASP A 78 18.09 5.92 0.13
N GLU A 79 17.28 6.61 0.95
CA GLU A 79 17.61 6.97 2.33
C GLU A 79 17.91 5.74 3.22
N ARG A 80 17.35 4.57 2.89
CA ARG A 80 17.51 3.31 3.61
C ARG A 80 18.54 2.38 2.96
N GLY A 81 19.13 2.75 1.83
CA GLY A 81 20.03 1.89 1.05
C GLY A 81 19.36 0.64 0.47
N ILE A 82 18.05 0.71 0.19
CA ILE A 82 17.26 -0.38 -0.35
C ILE A 82 17.13 -0.20 -1.87
N ALA A 83 17.58 -1.20 -2.63
CA ALA A 83 17.35 -1.24 -4.07
C ALA A 83 15.89 -1.65 -4.36
N ILE A 84 15.22 -0.91 -5.26
CA ILE A 84 13.85 -1.19 -5.70
C ILE A 84 13.63 -0.77 -7.14
N ASP A 85 12.93 -1.60 -7.93
CA ASP A 85 12.44 -1.26 -9.28
C ASP A 85 11.00 -0.76 -9.16
N LEU A 86 10.76 0.51 -9.55
CA LEU A 86 9.46 1.17 -9.44
C LEU A 86 8.95 1.55 -10.83
N ARG A 87 7.70 1.19 -11.12
CA ARG A 87 7.02 1.49 -12.38
C ARG A 87 5.66 2.15 -12.13
N GLN A 88 5.33 3.17 -12.91
CA GLN A 88 3.96 3.71 -12.90
C GLN A 88 3.07 2.76 -13.69
N SER A 89 2.07 2.18 -13.02
CA SER A 89 1.15 1.23 -13.61
C SER A 89 -0.15 1.17 -12.83
N ASP A 90 -1.23 0.93 -13.56
CA ASP A 90 -2.49 0.49 -12.97
C ASP A 90 -2.43 -1.02 -12.71
N PHE A 91 -2.87 -1.49 -11.56
CA PHE A 91 -2.91 -2.92 -11.28
C PHE A 91 -3.91 -3.70 -12.15
N ARG A 92 -4.70 -3.01 -12.99
CA ARG A 92 -5.53 -3.62 -14.05
C ARG A 92 -4.75 -3.96 -15.31
N ASP A 93 -3.50 -3.50 -15.44
CA ASP A 93 -2.64 -3.70 -16.62
C ASP A 93 -1.18 -4.00 -16.25
N LEU A 94 -0.96 -4.92 -15.32
CA LEU A 94 0.38 -5.22 -14.80
C LEU A 94 1.26 -5.95 -15.81
N THR A 95 0.68 -6.88 -16.59
CA THR A 95 1.43 -7.71 -17.52
C THR A 95 2.03 -6.95 -18.69
N SER A 96 1.52 -5.75 -18.99
CA SER A 96 2.12 -4.83 -19.97
C SER A 96 3.36 -4.10 -19.42
N HIS A 97 3.54 -4.08 -18.10
CA HIS A 97 4.61 -3.35 -17.43
C HIS A 97 5.69 -4.26 -16.84
N PHE A 98 5.37 -5.52 -16.54
CA PHE A 98 6.30 -6.49 -15.98
C PHE A 98 6.38 -7.72 -16.88
N ASP A 99 7.61 -8.06 -17.27
CA ASP A 99 7.97 -9.17 -18.17
C ASP A 99 8.59 -10.37 -17.44
N ARG A 100 8.40 -10.43 -16.13
CA ARG A 100 8.91 -11.47 -15.25
C ARG A 100 7.91 -11.84 -14.18
N SER A 101 8.10 -13.00 -13.55
CA SER A 101 7.31 -13.43 -12.40
C SER A 101 8.06 -13.24 -11.08
N PHE A 102 7.33 -13.33 -9.96
CA PHE A 102 7.80 -13.04 -8.60
C PHE A 102 7.38 -14.15 -7.63
N ASP A 103 8.19 -14.39 -6.60
CA ASP A 103 7.82 -15.34 -5.53
C ASP A 103 6.56 -14.86 -4.76
N CYS A 104 6.36 -13.55 -4.66
CA CYS A 104 5.16 -12.96 -4.08
C CYS A 104 4.70 -11.75 -4.91
N VAL A 105 3.42 -11.73 -5.30
CA VAL A 105 2.75 -10.53 -5.83
C VAL A 105 1.75 -10.06 -4.79
N MET A 106 1.83 -8.80 -4.40
CA MET A 106 1.02 -8.28 -3.30
C MET A 106 0.35 -6.96 -3.62
N SER A 107 -0.76 -6.68 -2.95
CA SER A 107 -1.39 -5.37 -2.89
C SER A 107 -1.57 -4.98 -1.43
N THR A 108 -0.85 -3.96 -0.98
CA THR A 108 -0.85 -3.53 0.41
C THR A 108 -1.67 -2.27 0.65
N GLY A 109 -2.01 -2.01 1.93
CA GLY A 109 -2.66 -0.77 2.34
C GLY A 109 -4.14 -0.65 1.98
N ASN A 110 -4.85 -1.78 1.78
CA ASN A 110 -6.27 -1.81 1.43
C ASN A 110 -6.57 -1.28 0.01
N SER A 111 -5.63 -1.35 -0.92
CA SER A 111 -5.74 -0.72 -2.24
C SER A 111 -6.75 -1.43 -3.16
N LEU A 112 -6.95 -2.75 -3.03
CA LEU A 112 -7.98 -3.46 -3.80
C LEU A 112 -9.42 -2.97 -3.53
N ALA A 113 -9.65 -2.23 -2.46
CA ALA A 113 -10.95 -1.62 -2.20
C ALA A 113 -11.32 -0.48 -3.18
N TYR A 114 -10.37 -0.01 -3.98
CA TYR A 114 -10.63 0.99 -5.05
C TYR A 114 -11.12 0.36 -6.36
N VAL A 115 -11.14 -0.97 -6.44
CA VAL A 115 -11.62 -1.72 -7.59
C VAL A 115 -13.09 -2.07 -7.40
N THR A 116 -13.87 -1.95 -8.45
CA THR A 116 -15.27 -2.39 -8.43
C THR A 116 -15.37 -3.92 -8.43
N ASN A 117 -16.50 -4.45 -7.94
CA ASN A 117 -16.74 -5.90 -7.94
C ASN A 117 -16.69 -6.53 -9.33
N ASN A 118 -16.93 -5.77 -10.39
CA ASN A 118 -16.86 -6.26 -11.77
C ASN A 118 -15.42 -6.33 -12.29
N GLU A 119 -14.51 -5.56 -11.73
CA GLU A 119 -13.11 -5.47 -12.18
C GLU A 119 -12.17 -6.38 -11.36
N ILE A 120 -12.56 -6.76 -10.13
CA ILE A 120 -11.64 -7.43 -9.19
C ILE A 120 -11.08 -8.74 -9.75
N THR A 121 -11.87 -9.51 -10.48
CA THR A 121 -11.42 -10.78 -11.10
C THR A 121 -10.28 -10.50 -12.07
N GLY A 122 -10.43 -9.51 -12.96
CA GLY A 122 -9.37 -9.14 -13.91
C GLY A 122 -8.10 -8.64 -13.22
N VAL A 123 -8.22 -7.90 -12.12
CA VAL A 123 -7.06 -7.48 -11.32
C VAL A 123 -6.33 -8.68 -10.72
N LEU A 124 -7.08 -9.62 -10.14
CA LEU A 124 -6.48 -10.83 -9.58
C LEU A 124 -5.81 -11.72 -10.66
N GLU A 125 -6.39 -11.78 -11.86
CA GLU A 125 -5.78 -12.46 -13.01
C GLU A 125 -4.47 -11.78 -13.44
N GLN A 126 -4.41 -10.45 -13.46
CA GLN A 126 -3.17 -9.71 -13.73
C GLN A 126 -2.09 -9.99 -12.68
N MET A 127 -2.47 -10.02 -11.40
CA MET A 127 -1.55 -10.34 -10.31
C MET A 127 -1.07 -11.80 -10.39
N ASP A 128 -1.99 -12.75 -10.62
CA ASP A 128 -1.69 -14.19 -10.70
C ASP A 128 -0.74 -14.52 -11.86
N ALA A 129 -0.92 -13.87 -13.01
CA ALA A 129 -0.06 -14.02 -14.17
C ALA A 129 1.42 -13.66 -13.92
N LEU A 130 1.68 -12.90 -12.86
CA LEU A 130 3.03 -12.49 -12.45
C LEU A 130 3.58 -13.31 -11.26
N VAL A 131 2.83 -14.30 -10.76
CA VAL A 131 3.30 -15.18 -9.69
C VAL A 131 4.11 -16.33 -10.27
N GLU A 132 5.29 -16.61 -9.71
CA GLU A 132 6.08 -17.79 -10.03
C GLU A 132 5.35 -19.09 -9.62
N PRO A 133 5.55 -20.20 -10.33
CA PRO A 133 5.03 -21.49 -9.90
C PRO A 133 5.45 -21.83 -8.46
N GLY A 134 4.47 -21.98 -7.57
CA GLY A 134 4.69 -22.18 -6.14
C GLY A 134 4.84 -20.90 -5.31
N GLY A 135 4.73 -19.75 -5.95
CA GLY A 135 4.67 -18.44 -5.31
C GLY A 135 3.33 -18.17 -4.62
N CYS A 136 3.11 -16.94 -4.21
CA CYS A 136 1.87 -16.58 -3.53
C CYS A 136 1.37 -15.18 -3.92
N LEU A 137 0.05 -15.00 -3.80
CA LEU A 137 -0.62 -13.71 -3.76
C LEU A 137 -0.81 -13.30 -2.29
N TYR A 138 -0.56 -12.02 -2.00
CA TYR A 138 -0.87 -11.42 -0.72
C TYR A 138 -1.66 -10.14 -0.93
N PHE A 139 -2.71 -9.92 -0.14
CA PHE A 139 -3.39 -8.63 -0.07
C PHE A 139 -3.97 -8.42 1.33
N ASP A 140 -3.95 -7.20 1.78
CA ASP A 140 -4.64 -6.79 3.00
C ASP A 140 -5.88 -5.96 2.66
N LEU A 141 -6.93 -6.16 3.45
CA LEU A 141 -8.17 -5.44 3.33
C LEU A 141 -8.68 -5.06 4.73
N ARG A 142 -9.30 -3.91 4.84
CA ARG A 142 -10.08 -3.57 6.01
C ARG A 142 -11.27 -4.50 6.12
N ASN A 143 -11.76 -4.73 7.33
CA ASN A 143 -13.00 -5.47 7.53
C ASN A 143 -14.20 -4.61 7.08
N TRP A 144 -14.49 -4.68 5.79
CA TRP A 144 -15.53 -3.88 5.15
C TRP A 144 -16.93 -4.23 5.64
N ASP A 145 -17.23 -5.49 5.98
CA ASP A 145 -18.52 -5.90 6.53
C ASP A 145 -18.78 -5.16 7.85
N ARG A 146 -17.77 -5.10 8.71
CA ARG A 146 -17.84 -4.34 9.95
C ARG A 146 -18.02 -2.84 9.71
N ILE A 147 -17.29 -2.26 8.77
CA ILE A 147 -17.34 -0.84 8.47
C ILE A 147 -18.70 -0.45 7.93
N VAL A 148 -19.22 -1.20 6.96
CA VAL A 148 -20.54 -0.98 6.36
C VAL A 148 -21.65 -1.20 7.40
N GLY A 149 -21.52 -2.22 8.25
CA GLY A 149 -22.49 -2.49 9.31
C GLY A 149 -22.54 -1.40 10.39
N GLN A 150 -21.39 -0.83 10.77
CA GLN A 150 -21.31 0.22 11.79
C GLN A 150 -21.68 1.61 11.28
N LYS A 151 -21.54 1.87 9.99
CA LYS A 151 -21.77 3.18 9.33
C LYS A 151 -21.12 4.36 10.07
N LYS A 152 -19.96 4.11 10.67
CA LYS A 152 -19.22 5.16 11.38
C LYS A 152 -18.68 6.15 10.35
N ARG A 153 -18.99 7.43 10.56
CA ARG A 153 -18.65 8.49 9.60
C ARG A 153 -17.29 9.13 9.86
N PHE A 154 -16.85 9.23 11.11
CA PHE A 154 -15.65 9.97 11.50
C PHE A 154 -14.62 9.05 12.15
N TYR A 155 -13.39 9.12 11.67
CA TYR A 155 -12.25 8.40 12.22
C TYR A 155 -11.14 9.41 12.54
N CYS A 156 -10.95 9.69 13.83
CA CYS A 156 -9.90 10.59 14.30
C CYS A 156 -8.63 9.79 14.58
N TYR A 157 -7.51 10.32 14.14
CA TYR A 157 -6.18 9.79 14.46
C TYR A 157 -5.63 10.48 15.71
N ASN A 158 -4.68 9.85 16.36
CA ASN A 158 -3.88 10.51 17.36
C ASN A 158 -3.10 11.67 16.71
N PRO A 159 -2.85 12.78 17.43
CA PRO A 159 -2.05 13.85 16.90
C PRO A 159 -0.67 13.36 16.46
N ALA A 160 -0.22 13.82 15.29
CA ALA A 160 1.15 13.66 14.81
C ALA A 160 1.88 15.01 14.94
N PHE A 161 3.21 14.98 14.86
CA PHE A 161 4.04 16.17 14.92
C PHE A 161 5.00 16.20 13.74
N LEU A 162 5.08 17.33 13.06
CA LEU A 162 6.05 17.57 12.01
C LEU A 162 7.47 17.75 12.62
N PRO A 163 8.54 17.61 11.80
CA PRO A 163 9.90 17.83 12.28
C PRO A 163 10.17 19.21 12.90
N ASN A 164 9.41 20.22 12.50
CA ASN A 164 9.48 21.57 13.06
C ASN A 164 8.72 21.74 14.38
N GLY A 165 8.08 20.67 14.88
CA GLY A 165 7.30 20.67 16.12
C GLY A 165 5.81 21.01 15.96
N ASP A 166 5.36 21.38 14.77
CA ASP A 166 3.95 21.66 14.53
C ASP A 166 3.09 20.44 14.74
N ARG A 167 1.98 20.61 15.46
CA ARG A 167 1.00 19.56 15.70
C ARG A 167 0.03 19.46 14.52
N VAL A 168 -0.14 18.24 14.01
CA VAL A 168 -1.11 17.93 12.96
C VAL A 168 -2.18 17.01 13.52
N ASN A 169 -3.44 17.39 13.37
CA ASN A 169 -4.58 16.52 13.64
C ASN A 169 -5.12 16.00 12.31
N LEU A 170 -5.33 14.68 12.23
CA LEU A 170 -5.88 14.01 11.07
C LEU A 170 -7.24 13.41 11.40
N MET A 171 -8.19 13.57 10.48
CA MET A 171 -9.50 12.96 10.55
C MET A 171 -9.91 12.46 9.18
N GLN A 172 -10.40 11.23 9.10
CA GLN A 172 -11.10 10.75 7.92
C GLN A 172 -12.60 10.92 8.09
N VAL A 173 -13.24 11.40 7.02
CA VAL A 173 -14.70 11.44 6.89
C VAL A 173 -15.09 10.40 5.85
N TRP A 174 -16.03 9.53 6.22
CA TRP A 174 -16.48 8.41 5.41
C TRP A 174 -17.96 8.60 5.09
N ASP A 175 -18.26 9.01 3.88
CA ASP A 175 -19.63 9.19 3.42
C ASP A 175 -20.12 7.89 2.76
N HIS A 176 -21.04 7.19 3.43
CA HIS A 176 -21.66 5.96 2.95
C HIS A 176 -22.77 6.28 1.96
N LEU A 177 -22.59 5.85 0.71
CA LEU A 177 -23.54 6.12 -0.37
C LEU A 177 -24.60 5.01 -0.47
N SER A 178 -25.68 5.29 -1.21
CA SER A 178 -26.80 4.37 -1.36
C SER A 178 -26.49 3.16 -2.24
N ASP A 179 -25.47 3.24 -3.08
CA ASP A 179 -24.98 2.15 -3.94
C ASP A 179 -24.02 1.19 -3.20
N GLY A 180 -23.77 1.43 -1.92
CA GLY A 180 -22.84 0.65 -1.08
C GLY A 180 -21.40 1.12 -1.15
N SER A 181 -21.08 2.11 -1.98
CA SER A 181 -19.74 2.68 -2.00
C SER A 181 -19.51 3.65 -0.84
N ILE A 182 -18.25 3.93 -0.56
CA ILE A 182 -17.83 4.87 0.49
C ILE A 182 -16.88 5.91 -0.11
N VAL A 183 -17.23 7.17 0.02
CA VAL A 183 -16.32 8.28 -0.30
C VAL A 183 -15.53 8.64 0.94
N LEU A 184 -14.21 8.56 0.83
CA LEU A 184 -13.28 8.85 1.91
C LEU A 184 -12.63 10.21 1.67
N SER A 185 -12.80 11.12 2.62
CA SER A 185 -12.10 12.42 2.66
C SER A 185 -11.12 12.45 3.81
N LEU A 186 -9.93 13.00 3.58
CA LEU A 186 -8.93 13.24 4.63
C LEU A 186 -8.88 14.73 4.94
N ILE A 187 -9.09 15.06 6.21
CA ILE A 187 -8.98 16.43 6.74
C ILE A 187 -7.75 16.50 7.65
N HIS A 188 -6.92 17.50 7.45
CA HIS A 188 -5.79 17.81 8.33
C HIS A 188 -5.81 19.28 8.77
N ILE A 189 -5.46 19.53 10.00
CA ILE A 189 -5.37 20.85 10.62
C ILE A 189 -4.11 20.92 11.47
#